data_b3494f1068639df2e04aaf631c05b496
#
_entry.id   b3494f1068639df2e04aaf631c05b496
#
_cell.length_a   1.000
_cell.length_b   1.000
_cell.length_c   1.000
_cell.angle_alpha   90.00
_cell.angle_beta   90.00
_cell.angle_gamma   90.00
#
_symmetry.space_group_name_H-M   'P 1'
#
loop_
_entity.id
_entity.type
_entity.pdbx_description
1 polymer ?
#
loop_
_entity_poly.entity_id
_entity_poly.type
_entity_poly.pdbx_seq_one_letter_code
_entity_poly.pdbx_strand_id
1 'polypeptide(L)'
;MKRTTVKVFTVLGLIFAMNVLVGAHNLLERERAVDLQTKVEAYKKIESLPIELTPEEMTRLDEIGITHKTTVPPTGPARNPAEWEPMTGAIIRWPLGIPVSLVAEMSEDIEVYTIVANSSQQTSAIATYESGGVNMDNVFFIMAPTNSMWTRDYGPWFIFDGAGDYGIVDHIYNRPRPLDDQIPWEIGNDWGVPVYGMDLIHTGGNHMSDGLGVSMSTRLVYDENPDKTEAEVDSIMKVYLENDYTVLDYIESGGIHHIDCWAKFLNPTTILVKDVSPGHPSYDLLNARADYLATQISAWGRPYTIVRVYCPYGTAYTNSIILNNKVFVPIFNSSWDTTALRVYQEAMPGYEILGFYGSWYDDDAIHCRIMGVTDRYMLFVDHIPLFDTDDYSHDYLVSAQIRDHSGMGLIPESLLVYYSIDSSAYDTVHLQPTSNPDSFYAYIPAQPPGTEIGYYLKAADNSKRVVTHPPIGAFDAHVFHITGENVPPQIVSADSFVCATYESLCYYPEIYDPDDSTHQITYLDIPSWCAVQNDTLWGEVPDTPLVESFTVIVEDLFHADTQTVIVCTYICGDANRDQQIDLGDVLHLVNYLYKGGSEPLPTEAGDCNRDEKVDLGDILYLINYLYKGGPAPCEM
;
A
#
# COMPACT_ATOMS: atom_id res chain seq x y z
N MET A 1 28.28 74.57 -5.98
CA MET A 1 26.80 74.65 -5.98
C MET A 1 26.08 74.10 -7.23
N LYS A 2 26.72 73.78 -8.36
CA LYS A 2 26.00 73.28 -9.56
C LYS A 2 25.77 71.74 -9.64
N ARG A 3 26.40 70.91 -8.80
CA ARG A 3 26.22 69.43 -8.79
C ARG A 3 25.10 68.91 -7.89
N THR A 4 24.62 69.69 -6.90
CA THR A 4 23.59 69.29 -5.96
C THR A 4 22.17 69.57 -6.51
N THR A 5 22.00 70.57 -7.33
CA THR A 5 20.72 70.98 -7.92
C THR A 5 20.23 69.98 -8.99
N VAL A 6 21.13 69.40 -9.78
CA VAL A 6 20.79 68.41 -10.81
C VAL A 6 20.30 67.10 -10.21
N LYS A 7 20.87 66.63 -9.11
CA LYS A 7 20.46 65.37 -8.43
C LYS A 7 19.08 65.51 -7.77
N VAL A 8 18.72 66.69 -7.24
CA VAL A 8 17.40 66.91 -6.64
C VAL A 8 16.30 66.94 -7.68
N PHE A 9 16.52 67.52 -8.87
CA PHE A 9 15.55 67.53 -9.96
C PHE A 9 15.35 66.13 -10.59
N THR A 10 16.37 65.28 -10.65
CA THR A 10 16.26 63.91 -11.14
C THR A 10 15.49 63.02 -10.18
N VAL A 11 15.69 63.15 -8.86
CA VAL A 11 14.96 62.39 -7.82
C VAL A 11 13.50 62.82 -7.73
N LEU A 12 13.23 64.13 -7.81
CA LEU A 12 11.85 64.67 -7.85
C LEU A 12 11.12 64.24 -9.13
N GLY A 13 11.79 64.18 -10.28
CA GLY A 13 11.23 63.68 -11.52
C GLY A 13 10.89 62.17 -11.46
N LEU A 14 11.73 61.37 -10.84
CA LEU A 14 11.51 59.93 -10.61
C LEU A 14 10.35 59.68 -9.64
N ILE A 15 10.26 60.44 -8.54
CA ILE A 15 9.13 60.35 -7.59
C ILE A 15 7.81 60.77 -8.23
N PHE A 16 7.82 61.82 -9.06
CA PHE A 16 6.62 62.24 -9.80
C PHE A 16 6.22 61.18 -10.85
N ALA A 17 7.15 60.60 -11.58
CA ALA A 17 6.88 59.52 -12.54
C ALA A 17 6.36 58.23 -11.84
N MET A 18 6.92 57.84 -10.68
CA MET A 18 6.40 56.73 -9.87
C MET A 18 4.97 57.02 -9.37
N ASN A 19 4.68 58.21 -8.88
CA ASN A 19 3.34 58.56 -8.41
C ASN A 19 2.30 58.61 -9.57
N VAL A 20 2.71 58.99 -10.78
CA VAL A 20 1.86 58.94 -11.98
C VAL A 20 1.61 57.48 -12.41
N LEU A 21 2.64 56.61 -12.35
CA LEU A 21 2.54 55.18 -12.65
C LEU A 21 1.65 54.46 -11.63
N VAL A 22 1.81 54.73 -10.33
CA VAL A 22 0.96 54.17 -9.26
C VAL A 22 -0.47 54.69 -9.40
N GLY A 23 -0.66 55.98 -9.74
CA GLY A 23 -2.00 56.53 -10.00
C GLY A 23 -2.69 55.92 -11.23
N ALA A 24 -1.95 55.68 -12.30
CA ALA A 24 -2.46 54.99 -13.49
C ALA A 24 -2.78 53.50 -13.22
N HIS A 25 -1.94 52.81 -12.46
CA HIS A 25 -2.19 51.44 -12.04
C HIS A 25 -3.46 51.34 -11.18
N ASN A 26 -3.61 52.20 -10.18
CA ASN A 26 -4.81 52.27 -9.33
C ASN A 26 -6.09 52.64 -10.10
N LEU A 27 -5.99 53.43 -11.16
CA LEU A 27 -7.14 53.75 -12.04
C LEU A 27 -7.53 52.55 -12.89
N LEU A 28 -6.56 51.85 -13.47
CA LEU A 28 -6.77 50.62 -14.24
C LEU A 28 -7.36 49.50 -13.38
N GLU A 29 -6.90 49.36 -12.14
CA GLU A 29 -7.46 48.39 -11.19
C GLU A 29 -8.91 48.76 -10.80
N ARG A 30 -9.22 50.03 -10.60
CA ARG A 30 -10.60 50.49 -10.35
C ARG A 30 -11.52 50.26 -11.54
N GLU A 31 -11.06 50.55 -12.76
CA GLU A 31 -11.82 50.29 -13.98
C GLU A 31 -12.07 48.80 -14.19
N ARG A 32 -11.04 47.94 -13.95
CA ARG A 32 -11.21 46.50 -13.95
C ARG A 32 -12.20 46.02 -12.90
N ALA A 33 -12.15 46.54 -11.68
CA ALA A 33 -13.05 46.14 -10.60
C ALA A 33 -14.50 46.52 -10.90
N VAL A 34 -14.76 47.71 -11.54
CA VAL A 34 -16.09 48.14 -11.94
C VAL A 34 -16.62 47.31 -13.11
N ASP A 35 -15.78 46.99 -14.10
CA ASP A 35 -16.14 46.11 -15.21
C ASP A 35 -16.46 44.70 -14.71
N LEU A 36 -15.61 44.16 -13.84
CA LEU A 36 -15.80 42.86 -13.19
C LEU A 36 -17.12 42.81 -12.42
N GLN A 37 -17.42 43.83 -11.59
CA GLN A 37 -18.67 43.89 -10.84
C GLN A 37 -19.89 43.95 -11.75
N THR A 38 -19.80 44.63 -12.88
CA THR A 38 -20.87 44.70 -13.89
C THR A 38 -21.10 43.34 -14.56
N LYS A 39 -20.03 42.63 -14.90
CA LYS A 39 -20.08 41.29 -15.47
C LYS A 39 -20.67 40.30 -14.47
N VAL A 40 -20.20 40.29 -13.22
CA VAL A 40 -20.74 39.46 -12.13
C VAL A 40 -22.24 39.67 -11.94
N GLU A 41 -22.72 40.92 -11.95
CA GLU A 41 -24.16 41.20 -11.85
C GLU A 41 -24.96 40.70 -13.07
N ALA A 42 -24.36 40.66 -14.27
CA ALA A 42 -24.99 40.06 -15.45
C ALA A 42 -25.13 38.54 -15.31
N TYR A 43 -24.11 37.85 -14.79
CA TYR A 43 -24.12 36.40 -14.58
C TYR A 43 -25.13 35.96 -13.52
N LYS A 44 -25.41 36.73 -12.49
CA LYS A 44 -26.42 36.42 -11.45
C LYS A 44 -27.82 36.13 -11.98
N LYS A 45 -28.10 36.43 -13.25
CA LYS A 45 -29.39 36.19 -13.89
C LYS A 45 -29.50 34.84 -14.59
N ILE A 46 -28.40 34.06 -14.67
CA ILE A 46 -28.35 32.79 -15.35
C ILE A 46 -28.61 31.66 -14.31
N GLU A 47 -29.63 30.83 -14.53
CA GLU A 47 -30.00 29.78 -13.57
C GLU A 47 -28.98 28.64 -13.51
N SER A 48 -28.49 28.14 -14.65
CA SER A 48 -27.40 27.15 -14.77
C SER A 48 -26.91 27.05 -16.21
N LEU A 49 -25.60 27.05 -16.40
CA LEU A 49 -24.97 26.81 -17.69
C LEU A 49 -24.68 25.31 -17.90
N PRO A 50 -24.68 24.80 -19.15
CA PRO A 50 -24.31 23.42 -19.46
C PRO A 50 -22.83 23.20 -19.17
N ILE A 51 -22.38 21.91 -19.20
CA ILE A 51 -20.98 21.57 -19.00
C ILE A 51 -20.11 22.07 -20.16
N GLU A 52 -20.63 21.99 -21.37
CA GLU A 52 -19.97 22.48 -22.56
C GLU A 52 -20.05 24.03 -22.65
N LEU A 53 -19.14 24.61 -23.43
CA LEU A 53 -19.19 26.03 -23.75
C LEU A 53 -20.40 26.34 -24.66
N THR A 54 -21.20 27.28 -24.24
CA THR A 54 -22.27 27.82 -25.11
C THR A 54 -21.68 28.66 -26.25
N PRO A 55 -22.39 28.85 -27.37
CA PRO A 55 -21.95 29.75 -28.45
C PRO A 55 -21.64 31.18 -27.97
N GLU A 56 -22.33 31.67 -26.93
CA GLU A 56 -22.08 32.97 -26.33
C GLU A 56 -20.75 32.95 -25.54
N GLU A 57 -20.48 31.91 -24.75
CA GLU A 57 -19.24 31.76 -23.99
C GLU A 57 -18.02 31.64 -24.90
N MET A 58 -18.15 31.00 -26.07
CA MET A 58 -17.07 30.92 -27.07
C MET A 58 -16.62 32.32 -27.58
N THR A 59 -17.42 33.34 -27.42
CA THR A 59 -17.04 34.73 -27.78
C THR A 59 -16.38 35.47 -26.62
N ARG A 60 -16.25 34.86 -25.44
CA ARG A 60 -15.77 35.48 -24.20
C ARG A 60 -14.66 34.67 -23.53
N LEU A 61 -13.91 33.88 -24.29
CA LEU A 61 -12.81 33.06 -23.73
C LEU A 61 -11.71 33.88 -23.05
N ASP A 62 -11.60 35.18 -23.43
CA ASP A 62 -10.70 36.13 -22.79
C ASP A 62 -11.13 36.54 -21.36
N GLU A 63 -12.31 36.12 -20.92
CA GLU A 63 -12.78 36.27 -19.55
C GLU A 63 -12.39 35.13 -18.60
N ILE A 64 -11.81 34.06 -19.12
CA ILE A 64 -11.29 32.96 -18.29
C ILE A 64 -10.21 33.50 -17.35
N GLY A 65 -10.34 33.18 -16.05
CA GLY A 65 -9.41 33.63 -15.02
C GLY A 65 -9.46 35.11 -14.65
N ILE A 66 -10.46 35.89 -15.15
CA ILE A 66 -10.56 37.32 -14.85
C ILE A 66 -10.72 37.62 -13.35
N THR A 67 -11.22 36.66 -12.57
CA THR A 67 -11.42 36.75 -11.13
C THR A 67 -10.32 36.01 -10.33
N HIS A 68 -9.49 35.26 -11.00
CA HIS A 68 -8.47 34.44 -10.35
C HIS A 68 -7.38 35.28 -9.65
N LYS A 69 -6.85 34.76 -8.56
CA LYS A 69 -5.80 35.38 -7.74
C LYS A 69 -4.65 34.43 -7.56
N THR A 70 -3.63 34.53 -8.38
CA THR A 70 -2.40 33.79 -8.22
C THR A 70 -1.71 34.16 -6.90
N THR A 71 -1.27 33.15 -6.13
CA THR A 71 -0.53 33.32 -4.86
C THR A 71 0.79 32.56 -4.90
N VAL A 72 1.59 32.70 -3.84
CA VAL A 72 2.68 31.78 -3.59
C VAL A 72 2.11 30.39 -3.31
N PRO A 73 2.82 29.30 -3.72
CA PRO A 73 2.40 27.93 -3.43
C PRO A 73 2.32 27.65 -1.93
N PRO A 74 1.65 26.55 -1.52
CA PRO A 74 1.69 26.08 -0.15
C PRO A 74 3.14 25.71 0.27
N THR A 75 3.38 25.61 1.57
CA THR A 75 4.65 25.04 2.05
C THR A 75 4.75 23.59 1.58
N GLY A 76 5.80 23.27 0.84
CA GLY A 76 5.99 21.90 0.34
C GLY A 76 6.69 20.97 1.33
N PRO A 77 6.59 19.65 1.13
CA PRO A 77 5.75 18.97 0.15
C PRO A 77 4.27 19.00 0.52
N ALA A 78 3.39 19.38 -0.41
CA ALA A 78 1.95 19.33 -0.21
C ALA A 78 1.40 17.96 -0.61
N ARG A 79 0.33 17.49 0.03
CA ARG A 79 -0.37 16.25 -0.31
C ARG A 79 -1.80 16.56 -0.76
N ASN A 80 -2.17 16.06 -1.91
CA ASN A 80 -3.53 16.14 -2.44
C ASN A 80 -4.24 14.80 -2.18
N PRO A 81 -5.18 14.72 -1.21
CA PRO A 81 -5.85 13.48 -0.84
C PRO A 81 -6.64 12.84 -1.99
N ALA A 82 -6.70 11.51 -1.98
CA ALA A 82 -7.50 10.73 -2.91
C ALA A 82 -8.99 10.75 -2.55
N GLU A 83 -9.85 10.39 -3.51
CA GLU A 83 -11.30 10.37 -3.32
C GLU A 83 -11.77 9.29 -2.33
N TRP A 84 -11.03 8.20 -2.14
CA TRP A 84 -11.34 7.13 -1.17
C TRP A 84 -10.84 7.41 0.25
N GLU A 85 -10.09 8.51 0.47
CA GLU A 85 -9.66 8.89 1.81
C GLU A 85 -10.82 9.48 2.62
N PRO A 86 -10.68 9.62 3.96
CA PRO A 86 -11.75 10.10 4.81
C PRO A 86 -12.32 11.46 4.37
N MET A 87 -13.62 11.49 4.13
CA MET A 87 -14.37 12.68 3.76
C MET A 87 -15.34 13.07 4.88
N THR A 88 -15.37 14.35 5.27
CA THR A 88 -16.38 14.88 6.20
C THR A 88 -17.65 15.26 5.51
N GLY A 89 -17.62 15.58 4.21
CA GLY A 89 -18.79 16.06 3.52
C GLY A 89 -18.69 16.05 2.00
N ALA A 90 -19.70 16.62 1.38
CA ALA A 90 -19.77 16.83 -0.06
C ALA A 90 -20.35 18.22 -0.38
N ILE A 91 -19.76 18.93 -1.35
CA ILE A 91 -20.25 20.20 -1.86
C ILE A 91 -21.12 19.94 -3.08
N ILE A 92 -22.33 20.49 -3.06
CA ILE A 92 -23.29 20.49 -4.16
C ILE A 92 -23.85 21.90 -4.35
N ARG A 93 -24.58 22.11 -5.41
CA ARG A 93 -25.15 23.41 -5.75
C ARG A 93 -26.67 23.36 -5.87
N TRP A 94 -27.36 24.47 -5.52
CA TRP A 94 -28.77 24.67 -5.76
C TRP A 94 -29.02 25.70 -6.90
N PRO A 95 -29.97 25.45 -7.84
CA PRO A 95 -30.82 24.25 -7.99
C PRO A 95 -30.03 22.98 -8.24
N LEU A 96 -30.53 21.81 -7.70
CA LEU A 96 -29.85 20.56 -7.76
C LEU A 96 -29.57 20.07 -9.18
N GLY A 97 -28.35 19.60 -9.43
CA GLY A 97 -27.98 18.80 -10.58
C GLY A 97 -28.11 17.30 -10.38
N ILE A 98 -28.45 16.87 -9.15
CA ILE A 98 -28.54 15.48 -8.72
C ILE A 98 -29.92 15.21 -8.11
N PRO A 99 -30.39 13.93 -8.04
CA PRO A 99 -31.65 13.61 -7.41
C PRO A 99 -31.61 13.87 -5.89
N VAL A 100 -32.70 14.32 -5.31
CA VAL A 100 -32.79 14.57 -3.86
C VAL A 100 -32.59 13.30 -3.03
N SER A 101 -32.91 12.11 -3.57
CA SER A 101 -32.63 10.83 -2.92
C SER A 101 -31.16 10.56 -2.74
N LEU A 102 -30.28 11.06 -3.63
CA LEU A 102 -28.83 10.97 -3.46
C LEU A 102 -28.37 11.92 -2.35
N VAL A 103 -28.95 13.12 -2.27
CA VAL A 103 -28.69 14.05 -1.16
C VAL A 103 -29.11 13.45 0.17
N ALA A 104 -30.26 12.78 0.22
CA ALA A 104 -30.74 12.08 1.41
C ALA A 104 -29.75 11.00 1.84
N GLU A 105 -29.31 10.14 0.93
CA GLU A 105 -28.34 9.09 1.24
C GLU A 105 -27.00 9.65 1.74
N MET A 106 -26.44 10.68 1.10
CA MET A 106 -25.22 11.32 1.57
C MET A 106 -25.37 11.89 2.98
N SER A 107 -26.51 12.52 3.27
CA SER A 107 -26.77 13.18 4.55
C SER A 107 -26.90 12.23 5.75
N GLU A 108 -27.01 10.94 5.53
CA GLU A 108 -27.02 9.95 6.64
C GLU A 108 -25.63 9.82 7.30
N ASP A 109 -24.56 9.96 6.50
CA ASP A 109 -23.19 9.65 6.96
C ASP A 109 -22.24 10.86 6.95
N ILE A 110 -22.48 11.86 6.08
CA ILE A 110 -21.60 13.00 5.87
C ILE A 110 -22.36 14.33 5.84
N GLU A 111 -21.62 15.41 6.02
CA GLU A 111 -22.13 16.76 5.88
C GLU A 111 -22.39 17.12 4.42
N VAL A 112 -23.53 17.70 4.09
CA VAL A 112 -23.88 18.17 2.75
C VAL A 112 -23.85 19.69 2.71
N TYR A 113 -22.86 20.25 2.05
CA TYR A 113 -22.67 21.68 1.86
C TYR A 113 -23.35 22.12 0.56
N THR A 114 -24.48 22.81 0.66
CA THR A 114 -25.22 23.29 -0.51
C THR A 114 -24.92 24.75 -0.80
N ILE A 115 -24.31 25.01 -1.95
CA ILE A 115 -24.09 26.39 -2.43
C ILE A 115 -25.42 26.99 -2.91
N VAL A 116 -25.78 28.14 -2.36
CA VAL A 116 -27.01 28.87 -2.68
C VAL A 116 -26.71 30.35 -2.95
N ALA A 117 -27.32 30.94 -3.96
CA ALA A 117 -27.05 32.31 -4.32
C ALA A 117 -27.67 33.34 -3.35
N ASN A 118 -28.72 32.98 -2.61
CA ASN A 118 -29.44 33.87 -1.70
C ASN A 118 -30.40 33.10 -0.79
N SER A 119 -30.98 33.79 0.20
CA SER A 119 -31.93 33.23 1.17
C SER A 119 -33.20 32.62 0.55
N SER A 120 -33.64 33.09 -0.62
CA SER A 120 -34.80 32.49 -1.31
C SER A 120 -34.45 31.09 -1.85
N GLN A 121 -33.26 30.93 -2.44
CA GLN A 121 -32.77 29.63 -2.86
C GLN A 121 -32.56 28.70 -1.67
N GLN A 122 -31.99 29.20 -0.56
CA GLN A 122 -31.85 28.44 0.66
C GLN A 122 -33.20 27.90 1.18
N THR A 123 -34.24 28.77 1.24
CA THR A 123 -35.58 28.38 1.65
C THR A 123 -36.16 27.29 0.74
N SER A 124 -35.92 27.40 -0.58
CA SER A 124 -36.41 26.41 -1.55
C SER A 124 -35.66 25.09 -1.44
N ALA A 125 -34.35 25.14 -1.18
CA ALA A 125 -33.54 23.93 -0.93
C ALA A 125 -34.01 23.19 0.34
N ILE A 126 -34.19 23.90 1.46
CA ILE A 126 -34.69 23.35 2.73
C ILE A 126 -36.02 22.63 2.50
N ALA A 127 -37.00 23.30 1.88
CA ALA A 127 -38.32 22.68 1.63
C ALA A 127 -38.24 21.41 0.77
N THR A 128 -37.34 21.39 -0.23
CA THR A 128 -37.10 20.20 -1.06
C THR A 128 -36.43 19.08 -0.29
N TYR A 129 -35.43 19.41 0.53
CA TYR A 129 -34.70 18.45 1.34
C TYR A 129 -35.59 17.80 2.42
N GLU A 130 -36.34 18.60 3.17
CA GLU A 130 -37.31 18.11 4.14
C GLU A 130 -38.34 17.16 3.50
N SER A 131 -38.88 17.53 2.33
CA SER A 131 -39.83 16.66 1.62
C SER A 131 -39.18 15.42 0.99
N GLY A 132 -37.89 15.46 0.72
CA GLY A 132 -37.09 14.38 0.14
C GLY A 132 -36.48 13.42 1.17
N GLY A 133 -36.67 13.66 2.46
CA GLY A 133 -36.14 12.80 3.54
C GLY A 133 -34.65 13.01 3.84
N VAL A 134 -34.11 14.17 3.50
CA VAL A 134 -32.72 14.53 3.80
C VAL A 134 -32.57 14.75 5.31
N ASN A 135 -31.50 14.22 5.91
CA ASN A 135 -31.16 14.47 7.30
C ASN A 135 -30.64 15.90 7.46
N MET A 136 -31.52 16.80 7.89
CA MET A 136 -31.23 18.24 7.99
C MET A 136 -30.19 18.60 9.05
N ASP A 137 -29.87 17.71 9.98
CA ASP A 137 -28.81 17.92 10.98
C ASP A 137 -27.40 17.92 10.32
N ASN A 138 -27.28 17.29 9.16
CA ASN A 138 -26.06 17.21 8.37
C ASN A 138 -26.07 18.13 7.13
N VAL A 139 -26.98 19.12 7.06
CA VAL A 139 -27.04 20.05 5.92
C VAL A 139 -26.57 21.45 6.30
N PHE A 140 -25.63 21.95 5.52
CA PHE A 140 -25.05 23.29 5.67
C PHE A 140 -25.20 24.08 4.36
N PHE A 141 -25.23 25.40 4.46
CA PHE A 141 -25.40 26.28 3.30
C PHE A 141 -24.22 27.24 3.14
N ILE A 142 -23.68 27.32 1.93
CA ILE A 142 -22.66 28.29 1.53
C ILE A 142 -23.37 29.37 0.70
N MET A 143 -23.29 30.61 1.16
CA MET A 143 -24.00 31.76 0.52
C MET A 143 -23.13 32.39 -0.57
N ALA A 144 -23.09 31.78 -1.75
CA ALA A 144 -22.35 32.26 -2.91
C ALA A 144 -23.15 32.05 -4.21
N PRO A 145 -23.21 33.02 -5.12
CA PRO A 145 -23.82 32.80 -6.43
C PRO A 145 -22.89 31.98 -7.32
N THR A 146 -23.45 31.13 -8.17
CA THR A 146 -22.75 30.31 -9.15
C THR A 146 -23.33 30.46 -10.54
N ASN A 147 -22.55 30.20 -11.58
CA ASN A 147 -23.01 30.12 -12.97
C ASN A 147 -23.55 28.74 -13.33
N SER A 148 -23.03 27.68 -12.71
CA SER A 148 -23.34 26.30 -13.06
C SER A 148 -23.40 25.35 -11.86
N MET A 149 -23.76 24.09 -12.11
CA MET A 149 -23.85 23.03 -11.10
C MET A 149 -22.61 22.14 -11.06
N TRP A 150 -21.57 22.46 -11.80
CA TRP A 150 -20.39 21.61 -12.01
C TRP A 150 -19.37 21.80 -10.88
N THR A 151 -19.77 21.44 -9.65
CA THR A 151 -18.97 21.67 -8.44
C THR A 151 -17.64 20.92 -8.46
N ARG A 152 -17.56 19.78 -9.12
CA ARG A 152 -16.30 19.08 -9.35
C ARG A 152 -15.33 19.91 -10.18
N ASP A 153 -15.81 20.58 -11.21
CA ASP A 153 -14.97 21.23 -12.19
C ASP A 153 -14.31 22.51 -11.66
N TYR A 154 -15.04 23.32 -10.91
CA TYR A 154 -14.49 24.56 -10.36
C TYR A 154 -13.89 24.39 -8.95
N GLY A 155 -13.90 23.19 -8.38
CA GLY A 155 -13.24 22.91 -7.12
C GLY A 155 -14.05 23.26 -5.87
N PRO A 156 -13.43 23.35 -4.71
CA PRO A 156 -11.98 23.47 -4.39
C PRO A 156 -11.20 22.17 -4.44
N TRP A 157 -9.88 22.23 -4.62
CA TRP A 157 -8.99 21.10 -4.36
C TRP A 157 -8.40 21.19 -2.97
N PHE A 158 -8.62 20.19 -2.14
CA PHE A 158 -8.12 20.16 -0.77
C PHE A 158 -6.72 19.58 -0.71
N ILE A 159 -5.89 20.11 0.20
CA ILE A 159 -4.53 19.65 0.44
C ILE A 159 -4.20 19.64 1.94
N PHE A 160 -3.15 18.90 2.28
CA PHE A 160 -2.35 19.13 3.48
C PHE A 160 -0.98 19.64 3.03
N ASP A 161 -0.52 20.77 3.56
CA ASP A 161 0.79 21.33 3.22
C ASP A 161 1.93 20.57 3.92
N GLY A 162 3.19 20.96 3.67
CA GLY A 162 4.36 20.31 4.25
C GLY A 162 4.48 20.44 5.78
N ALA A 163 3.70 21.32 6.40
CA ALA A 163 3.55 21.40 7.85
C ALA A 163 2.41 20.51 8.38
N GLY A 164 1.59 19.95 7.49
CA GLY A 164 0.39 19.19 7.80
C GLY A 164 -0.85 20.05 7.97
N ASP A 165 -0.76 21.35 7.63
CA ASP A 165 -1.89 22.27 7.71
C ASP A 165 -2.83 22.10 6.51
N TYR A 166 -4.15 22.09 6.80
CA TYR A 166 -5.19 21.94 5.78
C TYR A 166 -5.36 23.21 4.96
N GLY A 167 -5.45 23.07 3.64
CA GLY A 167 -5.56 24.18 2.70
C GLY A 167 -6.40 23.84 1.46
N ILE A 168 -6.62 24.86 0.64
CA ILE A 168 -7.29 24.76 -0.65
C ILE A 168 -6.32 25.23 -1.73
N VAL A 169 -6.18 24.44 -2.81
CA VAL A 169 -5.58 24.89 -4.06
C VAL A 169 -6.70 25.27 -5.03
N ASP A 170 -6.61 26.48 -5.57
CA ASP A 170 -7.54 27.07 -6.51
C ASP A 170 -6.88 27.21 -7.88
N HIS A 171 -7.40 26.53 -8.90
CA HIS A 171 -6.97 26.64 -10.29
C HIS A 171 -7.84 27.65 -11.05
N ILE A 172 -7.38 28.14 -12.17
CA ILE A 172 -8.20 28.96 -13.06
C ILE A 172 -9.22 28.04 -13.73
N TYR A 173 -10.52 28.24 -13.43
CA TYR A 173 -11.57 27.43 -14.05
C TYR A 173 -11.62 27.67 -15.57
N ASN A 174 -11.60 26.61 -16.36
CA ASN A 174 -11.47 26.63 -17.82
C ASN A 174 -12.72 27.09 -18.57
N ARG A 175 -13.59 27.86 -17.92
CA ARG A 175 -14.80 28.43 -18.49
C ARG A 175 -14.87 29.92 -18.17
N PRO A 176 -15.45 30.76 -19.05
CA PRO A 176 -15.68 32.19 -18.78
C PRO A 176 -16.83 32.37 -17.78
N ARG A 177 -16.70 31.81 -16.60
CA ARG A 177 -17.70 31.70 -15.52
C ARG A 177 -17.14 32.23 -14.20
N PRO A 178 -17.04 33.54 -14.06
CA PRO A 178 -16.34 34.16 -12.92
C PRO A 178 -17.00 33.90 -11.55
N LEU A 179 -18.28 33.52 -11.49
CA LEU A 179 -18.92 33.17 -10.22
C LEU A 179 -18.53 31.77 -9.77
N ASP A 180 -18.36 30.84 -10.71
CA ASP A 180 -17.88 29.50 -10.42
C ASP A 180 -16.39 29.53 -10.01
N ASP A 181 -15.57 30.30 -10.75
CA ASP A 181 -14.13 30.50 -10.50
C ASP A 181 -13.81 31.11 -9.10
N GLN A 182 -14.78 31.79 -8.47
CA GLN A 182 -14.62 32.36 -7.14
C GLN A 182 -14.95 31.38 -5.97
N ILE A 183 -15.61 30.27 -6.25
CA ILE A 183 -16.14 29.38 -5.19
C ILE A 183 -15.04 28.86 -4.24
N PRO A 184 -13.84 28.46 -4.67
CA PRO A 184 -12.78 28.05 -3.75
C PRO A 184 -12.41 29.15 -2.73
N TRP A 185 -12.40 30.41 -3.16
CA TRP A 185 -12.13 31.59 -2.29
C TRP A 185 -13.28 31.87 -1.33
N GLU A 186 -14.52 31.76 -1.77
CA GLU A 186 -15.69 31.92 -0.90
C GLU A 186 -15.72 30.85 0.20
N ILE A 187 -15.42 29.60 -0.15
CA ILE A 187 -15.33 28.50 0.80
C ILE A 187 -14.15 28.71 1.76
N GLY A 188 -12.97 29.08 1.26
CA GLY A 188 -11.81 29.33 2.10
C GLY A 188 -12.05 30.45 3.11
N ASN A 189 -12.74 31.52 2.69
CA ASN A 189 -13.11 32.62 3.57
C ASN A 189 -14.15 32.22 4.62
N ASP A 190 -15.19 31.47 4.23
CA ASP A 190 -16.24 30.99 5.13
C ASP A 190 -15.71 30.03 6.20
N TRP A 191 -14.81 29.12 5.79
CA TRP A 191 -14.24 28.09 6.68
C TRP A 191 -12.96 28.51 7.40
N GLY A 192 -12.41 29.70 7.07
CA GLY A 192 -11.14 30.18 7.62
C GLY A 192 -9.95 29.31 7.23
N VAL A 193 -9.95 28.80 5.99
CA VAL A 193 -8.93 27.92 5.42
C VAL A 193 -8.08 28.70 4.42
N PRO A 194 -6.75 28.60 4.42
CA PRO A 194 -5.89 29.25 3.43
C PRO A 194 -6.19 28.75 2.01
N VAL A 195 -6.18 29.67 1.05
CA VAL A 195 -6.37 29.38 -0.37
C VAL A 195 -5.11 29.75 -1.15
N TYR A 196 -4.61 28.83 -1.93
CA TYR A 196 -3.42 28.95 -2.77
C TYR A 196 -3.84 28.98 -4.25
N GLY A 197 -3.84 30.15 -4.85
CA GLY A 197 -4.22 30.34 -6.26
C GLY A 197 -3.09 29.92 -7.19
N MET A 198 -3.35 28.91 -8.00
CA MET A 198 -2.43 28.30 -8.95
C MET A 198 -2.59 28.93 -10.34
N ASP A 199 -1.51 29.47 -10.93
CA ASP A 199 -1.52 30.08 -12.27
C ASP A 199 -1.57 29.02 -13.38
N LEU A 200 -2.68 28.25 -13.39
CA LEU A 200 -2.91 27.19 -14.37
C LEU A 200 -4.41 27.10 -14.68
N ILE A 201 -4.76 27.14 -15.96
CA ILE A 201 -6.12 26.84 -16.44
C ILE A 201 -6.31 25.32 -16.31
N HIS A 202 -7.34 24.93 -15.55
CA HIS A 202 -7.63 23.53 -15.31
C HIS A 202 -9.12 23.32 -14.99
N THR A 203 -9.51 22.07 -14.75
CA THR A 203 -10.84 21.68 -14.28
C THR A 203 -10.75 20.42 -13.44
N GLY A 204 -11.49 20.37 -12.34
CA GLY A 204 -11.41 19.26 -11.39
C GLY A 204 -11.88 17.92 -11.94
N GLY A 205 -12.78 17.90 -12.93
CA GLY A 205 -13.16 16.66 -13.63
C GLY A 205 -12.03 16.07 -14.48
N ASN A 206 -11.05 16.90 -14.83
CA ASN A 206 -9.84 16.48 -15.55
C ASN A 206 -8.64 16.23 -14.61
N HIS A 207 -8.87 15.97 -13.34
CA HIS A 207 -7.81 15.67 -12.37
C HIS A 207 -8.21 14.50 -11.49
N MET A 208 -7.35 13.49 -11.39
CA MET A 208 -7.49 12.42 -10.40
C MET A 208 -6.16 12.20 -9.66
N SER A 209 -6.22 12.04 -8.35
CA SER A 209 -5.08 11.83 -7.45
C SER A 209 -5.21 10.51 -6.71
N ASP A 210 -4.09 9.80 -6.51
CA ASP A 210 -4.02 8.60 -5.68
C ASP A 210 -3.79 8.89 -4.19
N GLY A 211 -3.63 10.16 -3.81
CA GLY A 211 -3.34 10.60 -2.44
C GLY A 211 -1.92 10.31 -1.97
N LEU A 212 -1.12 9.60 -2.75
CA LEU A 212 0.23 9.15 -2.42
C LEU A 212 1.32 9.76 -3.31
N GLY A 213 0.95 10.77 -4.10
CA GLY A 213 1.87 11.55 -4.92
C GLY A 213 1.81 11.24 -6.42
N VAL A 214 0.83 10.49 -6.90
CA VAL A 214 0.56 10.30 -8.33
C VAL A 214 -0.75 10.96 -8.70
N SER A 215 -0.74 11.73 -9.79
CA SER A 215 -1.96 12.28 -10.37
C SER A 215 -1.98 12.19 -11.89
N MET A 216 -3.18 12.17 -12.46
CA MET A 216 -3.37 12.05 -13.91
C MET A 216 -4.43 13.00 -14.41
N SER A 217 -4.23 13.48 -15.65
CA SER A 217 -5.16 14.30 -16.42
C SER A 217 -5.12 13.93 -17.89
N THR A 218 -6.05 14.44 -18.67
CA THR A 218 -5.92 14.39 -20.12
C THR A 218 -5.11 15.58 -20.63
N ARG A 219 -4.68 15.50 -21.88
CA ARG A 219 -3.95 16.56 -22.61
C ARG A 219 -4.66 17.92 -22.64
N LEU A 220 -5.93 18.00 -22.24
CA LEU A 220 -6.69 19.23 -22.14
C LEU A 220 -5.93 20.30 -21.35
N VAL A 221 -5.24 19.93 -20.26
CA VAL A 221 -4.47 20.86 -19.44
C VAL A 221 -3.34 21.55 -20.22
N TYR A 222 -2.70 20.86 -21.17
CA TYR A 222 -1.68 21.48 -22.03
C TYR A 222 -2.28 22.35 -23.11
N ASP A 223 -3.37 21.89 -23.73
CA ASP A 223 -4.03 22.60 -24.84
C ASP A 223 -4.71 23.89 -24.37
N GLU A 224 -5.14 23.96 -23.10
CA GLU A 224 -5.74 25.15 -22.48
C GLU A 224 -4.69 26.14 -21.92
N ASN A 225 -3.40 25.75 -21.84
CA ASN A 225 -2.30 26.61 -21.40
C ASN A 225 -1.22 26.77 -22.48
N PRO A 226 -1.57 27.30 -23.69
CA PRO A 226 -0.64 27.36 -24.82
C PRO A 226 0.52 28.35 -24.63
N ASP A 227 0.46 29.19 -23.60
CA ASP A 227 1.52 30.11 -23.19
C ASP A 227 2.60 29.43 -22.31
N LYS A 228 2.36 28.20 -21.86
CA LYS A 228 3.26 27.39 -21.03
C LYS A 228 3.73 26.16 -21.80
N THR A 229 4.93 25.71 -21.53
CA THR A 229 5.42 24.38 -21.97
C THR A 229 4.82 23.29 -21.09
N GLU A 230 4.75 22.05 -21.60
CA GLU A 230 4.32 20.88 -20.82
C GLU A 230 5.12 20.77 -19.51
N ALA A 231 6.44 20.95 -19.54
CA ALA A 231 7.30 20.92 -18.35
C ALA A 231 7.00 22.04 -17.33
N GLU A 232 6.55 23.22 -17.78
CA GLU A 232 6.11 24.29 -16.87
C GLU A 232 4.77 23.94 -16.22
N VAL A 233 3.83 23.35 -16.95
CA VAL A 233 2.57 22.84 -16.40
C VAL A 233 2.85 21.77 -15.34
N ASP A 234 3.67 20.77 -15.65
CA ASP A 234 4.05 19.70 -14.71
C ASP A 234 4.75 20.26 -13.46
N SER A 235 5.60 21.28 -13.64
CA SER A 235 6.27 21.95 -12.52
C SER A 235 5.29 22.71 -11.62
N ILE A 236 4.26 23.35 -12.19
CA ILE A 236 3.21 24.02 -11.43
C ILE A 236 2.41 23.00 -10.62
N MET A 237 1.96 21.91 -11.25
CA MET A 237 1.24 20.82 -10.56
C MET A 237 2.08 20.26 -9.41
N LYS A 238 3.38 20.00 -9.64
CA LYS A 238 4.27 19.52 -8.60
C LYS A 238 4.43 20.48 -7.44
N VAL A 239 4.56 21.77 -7.69
CA VAL A 239 4.78 22.78 -6.64
C VAL A 239 3.53 23.00 -5.76
N TYR A 240 2.32 22.86 -6.33
CA TYR A 240 1.08 23.07 -5.59
C TYR A 240 0.50 21.80 -4.97
N LEU A 241 0.73 20.61 -5.56
CA LEU A 241 0.09 19.36 -5.18
C LEU A 241 1.09 18.23 -4.85
N GLU A 242 2.41 18.46 -5.08
CA GLU A 242 3.52 17.50 -4.91
C GLU A 242 3.29 16.16 -5.62
N ASN A 243 2.65 16.18 -6.79
CA ASN A 243 2.33 14.99 -7.54
C ASN A 243 3.35 14.70 -8.65
N ASP A 244 3.65 13.42 -8.88
CA ASP A 244 4.20 12.93 -10.14
C ASP A 244 3.05 12.89 -11.15
N TYR A 245 3.09 13.84 -12.09
CA TYR A 245 1.95 14.17 -12.94
C TYR A 245 2.03 13.46 -14.28
N THR A 246 1.01 12.67 -14.61
CA THR A 246 0.90 11.98 -15.90
C THR A 246 -0.24 12.56 -16.73
N VAL A 247 0.08 13.02 -17.93
CA VAL A 247 -0.90 13.56 -18.88
C VAL A 247 -1.13 12.57 -20.02
N LEU A 248 -2.39 12.16 -20.19
CA LEU A 248 -2.84 11.17 -21.16
C LEU A 248 -3.48 11.85 -22.39
N ASP A 249 -3.24 11.29 -23.57
CA ASP A 249 -3.92 11.79 -24.76
C ASP A 249 -5.42 11.49 -24.73
N TYR A 250 -6.19 12.22 -25.52
CA TYR A 250 -7.63 12.07 -25.67
C TYR A 250 -8.06 10.66 -26.13
N ILE A 251 -9.28 10.30 -25.74
CA ILE A 251 -9.94 9.06 -26.20
C ILE A 251 -10.95 9.33 -27.31
N GLU A 252 -11.20 10.58 -27.65
CA GLU A 252 -12.21 11.01 -28.64
C GLU A 252 -11.81 12.36 -29.27
N SER A 253 -12.48 12.72 -30.35
CA SER A 253 -12.22 13.96 -31.10
C SER A 253 -13.12 15.13 -30.73
N GLY A 254 -14.00 14.97 -29.75
CA GLY A 254 -14.97 15.95 -29.27
C GLY A 254 -15.39 15.65 -27.84
N GLY A 255 -16.30 16.43 -27.28
CA GLY A 255 -16.70 16.34 -25.88
C GLY A 255 -15.87 17.26 -24.97
N ILE A 256 -15.95 17.04 -23.67
CA ILE A 256 -15.27 17.88 -22.67
C ILE A 256 -13.85 17.45 -22.36
N HIS A 257 -13.44 16.29 -22.81
CA HIS A 257 -12.09 15.71 -22.67
C HIS A 257 -11.62 15.50 -21.23
N HIS A 258 -12.50 15.46 -20.24
CA HIS A 258 -12.15 15.21 -18.86
C HIS A 258 -11.80 13.73 -18.61
N ILE A 259 -10.84 13.48 -17.72
CA ILE A 259 -10.41 12.11 -17.39
C ILE A 259 -11.51 11.32 -16.67
N ASP A 260 -12.31 11.97 -15.84
CA ASP A 260 -13.40 11.35 -15.07
C ASP A 260 -14.56 10.82 -15.93
N CYS A 261 -14.62 11.21 -17.20
CA CYS A 261 -15.57 10.65 -18.18
C CYS A 261 -15.24 9.18 -18.52
N TRP A 262 -13.99 8.77 -18.35
CA TRP A 262 -13.54 7.47 -18.84
C TRP A 262 -12.58 6.71 -17.94
N ALA A 263 -11.97 7.35 -16.92
CA ALA A 263 -11.07 6.69 -15.97
C ALA A 263 -11.28 7.22 -14.55
N LYS A 264 -11.02 6.37 -13.56
CA LYS A 264 -11.09 6.71 -12.13
C LYS A 264 -10.16 5.80 -11.35
N PHE A 265 -9.39 6.35 -10.42
CA PHE A 265 -8.75 5.56 -9.38
C PHE A 265 -9.82 4.97 -8.44
N LEU A 266 -9.74 3.67 -8.17
CA LEU A 266 -10.56 3.01 -7.14
C LEU A 266 -9.79 2.81 -5.83
N ASN A 267 -8.48 2.64 -5.93
CA ASN A 267 -7.51 2.56 -4.83
C ASN A 267 -6.11 2.84 -5.41
N PRO A 268 -5.03 2.85 -4.60
CA PRO A 268 -3.68 3.17 -5.08
C PRO A 268 -3.13 2.29 -6.21
N THR A 269 -3.70 1.12 -6.45
CA THR A 269 -3.22 0.17 -7.48
C THR A 269 -4.25 -0.22 -8.53
N THR A 270 -5.49 0.32 -8.43
CA THR A 270 -6.58 -0.09 -9.32
C THR A 270 -7.21 1.11 -10.01
N ILE A 271 -7.28 1.06 -11.33
CA ILE A 271 -7.93 2.09 -12.16
C ILE A 271 -9.12 1.46 -12.87
N LEU A 272 -10.31 2.05 -12.68
CA LEU A 272 -11.49 1.78 -13.48
C LEU A 272 -11.39 2.51 -14.81
N VAL A 273 -11.63 1.84 -15.93
CA VAL A 273 -11.59 2.41 -17.28
C VAL A 273 -12.85 2.03 -18.03
N LYS A 274 -13.47 3.02 -18.68
CA LYS A 274 -14.63 2.86 -19.57
C LYS A 274 -14.34 1.80 -20.62
N ASP A 275 -15.29 0.91 -20.86
CA ASP A 275 -15.31 -0.03 -21.97
C ASP A 275 -16.50 0.28 -22.90
N VAL A 276 -16.33 0.04 -24.20
CA VAL A 276 -17.34 0.31 -25.22
C VAL A 276 -17.34 -0.79 -26.27
N SER A 277 -18.40 -0.87 -27.06
CA SER A 277 -18.48 -1.87 -28.15
C SER A 277 -17.42 -1.63 -29.23
N PRO A 278 -16.96 -2.67 -29.95
CA PRO A 278 -15.95 -2.55 -31.03
C PRO A 278 -16.30 -1.58 -32.14
N GLY A 279 -17.57 -1.21 -32.30
CA GLY A 279 -18.02 -0.20 -33.29
C GLY A 279 -18.02 1.23 -32.77
N HIS A 280 -17.67 1.45 -31.52
CA HIS A 280 -17.62 2.80 -30.94
C HIS A 280 -16.37 3.56 -31.42
N PRO A 281 -16.47 4.86 -31.76
CA PRO A 281 -15.32 5.66 -32.22
C PRO A 281 -14.10 5.64 -31.27
N SER A 282 -14.35 5.61 -29.97
CA SER A 282 -13.30 5.60 -28.94
C SER A 282 -12.77 4.20 -28.60
N TYR A 283 -13.23 3.12 -29.23
CA TYR A 283 -12.91 1.74 -28.85
C TYR A 283 -11.39 1.48 -28.83
N ASP A 284 -10.71 1.77 -29.95
CA ASP A 284 -9.28 1.52 -30.08
C ASP A 284 -8.45 2.41 -29.13
N LEU A 285 -8.86 3.68 -28.94
CA LEU A 285 -8.17 4.61 -28.05
C LEU A 285 -8.33 4.23 -26.57
N LEU A 286 -9.53 3.85 -26.13
CA LEU A 286 -9.79 3.37 -24.77
C LEU A 286 -8.97 2.12 -24.45
N ASN A 287 -8.88 1.17 -25.39
CA ASN A 287 -8.04 -0.01 -25.20
C ASN A 287 -6.56 0.35 -25.12
N ALA A 288 -6.07 1.21 -26.01
CA ALA A 288 -4.69 1.66 -25.97
C ALA A 288 -4.35 2.41 -24.64
N ARG A 289 -5.30 3.20 -24.08
CA ARG A 289 -5.10 3.85 -22.78
C ARG A 289 -5.11 2.85 -21.63
N ALA A 290 -6.02 1.86 -21.65
CA ALA A 290 -6.06 0.80 -20.66
C ALA A 290 -4.76 -0.01 -20.66
N ASP A 291 -4.27 -0.40 -21.84
CA ASP A 291 -3.00 -1.12 -21.99
C ASP A 291 -1.81 -0.29 -21.50
N TYR A 292 -1.78 1.01 -21.83
CA TYR A 292 -0.73 1.92 -21.33
C TYR A 292 -0.77 2.02 -19.80
N LEU A 293 -1.92 2.27 -19.21
CA LEU A 293 -2.08 2.38 -17.75
C LEU A 293 -1.64 1.09 -17.03
N ALA A 294 -1.93 -0.09 -17.60
CA ALA A 294 -1.50 -1.37 -17.06
C ALA A 294 0.02 -1.53 -17.01
N THR A 295 0.79 -0.76 -17.80
CA THR A 295 2.25 -0.76 -17.76
C THR A 295 2.85 0.23 -16.77
N GLN A 296 2.05 1.16 -16.26
CA GLN A 296 2.52 2.18 -15.31
C GLN A 296 2.64 1.59 -13.91
N ILE A 297 3.57 2.13 -13.14
CA ILE A 297 3.83 1.69 -11.76
C ILE A 297 3.15 2.66 -10.79
N SER A 298 2.36 2.11 -9.90
CA SER A 298 1.67 2.85 -8.83
C SER A 298 2.63 3.33 -7.74
N ALA A 299 2.16 4.19 -6.85
CA ALA A 299 2.91 4.64 -5.67
C ALA A 299 3.35 3.47 -4.77
N TRP A 300 2.69 2.32 -4.83
CA TRP A 300 3.09 1.09 -4.09
C TRP A 300 4.11 0.23 -4.83
N GLY A 301 4.70 0.71 -5.95
CA GLY A 301 5.72 -0.02 -6.72
C GLY A 301 5.19 -1.22 -7.51
N ARG A 302 3.87 -1.29 -7.74
CA ARG A 302 3.19 -2.36 -8.49
C ARG A 302 2.54 -1.80 -9.76
N PRO A 303 2.46 -2.57 -10.85
CA PRO A 303 1.66 -2.18 -12.01
C PRO A 303 0.20 -1.97 -11.63
N TYR A 304 -0.48 -1.03 -12.31
CA TYR A 304 -1.90 -0.85 -12.08
C TYR A 304 -2.73 -2.03 -12.59
N THR A 305 -3.69 -2.44 -11.79
CA THR A 305 -4.78 -3.34 -12.21
C THR A 305 -5.85 -2.52 -12.91
N ILE A 306 -6.22 -2.91 -14.13
CA ILE A 306 -7.24 -2.21 -14.91
C ILE A 306 -8.56 -2.97 -14.83
N VAL A 307 -9.56 -2.32 -14.27
CA VAL A 307 -10.94 -2.79 -14.23
C VAL A 307 -11.72 -2.13 -15.36
N ARG A 308 -12.49 -2.89 -16.14
CA ARG A 308 -13.26 -2.36 -17.26
C ARG A 308 -14.75 -2.37 -16.94
N VAL A 309 -15.40 -1.20 -17.10
CA VAL A 309 -16.85 -1.07 -16.98
C VAL A 309 -17.47 -0.74 -18.34
N TYR A 310 -18.36 -1.60 -18.83
CA TYR A 310 -19.00 -1.41 -20.12
C TYR A 310 -20.02 -0.28 -20.07
N CYS A 311 -19.81 0.74 -20.90
CA CYS A 311 -20.65 1.93 -21.05
C CYS A 311 -21.23 1.97 -22.47
N PRO A 312 -22.44 1.46 -22.70
CA PRO A 312 -23.12 1.66 -23.98
C PRO A 312 -23.40 3.16 -24.22
N TYR A 313 -23.67 3.54 -25.47
CA TYR A 313 -24.00 4.93 -25.80
C TYR A 313 -25.05 5.51 -24.87
N GLY A 314 -24.80 6.75 -24.40
CA GLY A 314 -25.69 7.46 -23.49
C GLY A 314 -25.52 7.03 -22.03
N THR A 315 -24.40 6.39 -21.65
CA THR A 315 -24.11 6.02 -20.26
C THR A 315 -22.70 6.43 -19.82
N ALA A 316 -22.56 6.84 -18.56
CA ALA A 316 -21.33 7.32 -17.96
C ALA A 316 -21.09 6.60 -16.60
N TYR A 317 -21.02 5.26 -16.58
CA TYR A 317 -20.86 4.51 -15.33
C TYR A 317 -19.53 4.79 -14.63
N THR A 318 -18.49 5.25 -15.33
CA THR A 318 -17.21 5.69 -14.74
C THR A 318 -17.33 6.97 -13.94
N ASN A 319 -18.33 7.82 -14.21
CA ASN A 319 -18.54 9.11 -13.55
C ASN A 319 -19.27 8.97 -12.19
N SER A 320 -18.78 8.05 -11.36
CA SER A 320 -19.22 7.78 -9.98
C SER A 320 -18.44 8.62 -8.98
N ILE A 321 -18.87 8.69 -7.74
CA ILE A 321 -18.11 9.30 -6.64
C ILE A 321 -17.94 8.32 -5.48
N ILE A 322 -16.76 8.32 -4.85
CA ILE A 322 -16.46 7.57 -3.64
C ILE A 322 -16.52 8.54 -2.46
N LEU A 323 -17.35 8.24 -1.47
CA LEU A 323 -17.44 9.01 -0.22
C LEU A 323 -17.38 8.02 0.96
N ASN A 324 -16.23 7.98 1.61
CA ASN A 324 -15.92 7.00 2.66
C ASN A 324 -16.10 5.55 2.17
N ASN A 325 -16.98 4.79 2.79
CA ASN A 325 -17.26 3.38 2.44
C ASN A 325 -18.39 3.19 1.42
N LYS A 326 -18.88 4.27 0.80
CA LYS A 326 -19.94 4.25 -0.21
C LYS A 326 -19.46 4.70 -1.57
N VAL A 327 -19.95 4.03 -2.63
CA VAL A 327 -19.73 4.42 -4.02
C VAL A 327 -21.07 4.72 -4.67
N PHE A 328 -21.25 5.96 -5.11
CA PHE A 328 -22.48 6.43 -5.75
C PHE A 328 -22.31 6.36 -7.27
N VAL A 329 -22.98 5.41 -7.90
CA VAL A 329 -22.86 5.12 -9.33
C VAL A 329 -24.07 5.65 -10.08
N PRO A 330 -23.89 6.42 -11.16
CA PRO A 330 -25.01 6.82 -12.00
C PRO A 330 -25.63 5.60 -12.70
N ILE A 331 -26.96 5.48 -12.69
CA ILE A 331 -27.71 4.50 -13.46
C ILE A 331 -28.70 5.17 -14.42
N PHE A 332 -29.04 4.47 -15.50
CA PHE A 332 -29.67 5.05 -16.69
C PHE A 332 -31.00 4.38 -17.06
N ASN A 333 -31.57 3.52 -16.18
CA ASN A 333 -32.66 2.61 -16.50
C ASN A 333 -32.30 1.67 -17.68
N SER A 334 -31.05 1.33 -17.79
CA SER A 334 -30.49 0.44 -18.79
C SER A 334 -30.45 -1.00 -18.27
N SER A 335 -30.54 -1.97 -19.18
CA SER A 335 -30.27 -3.38 -18.83
C SER A 335 -28.83 -3.62 -18.35
N TRP A 336 -27.93 -2.67 -18.54
CA TRP A 336 -26.53 -2.73 -18.14
C TRP A 336 -26.26 -2.19 -16.73
N ASP A 337 -27.22 -1.49 -16.10
CA ASP A 337 -27.05 -0.91 -14.76
C ASP A 337 -26.58 -1.96 -13.74
N THR A 338 -27.25 -3.12 -13.69
CA THR A 338 -26.87 -4.21 -12.76
C THR A 338 -25.46 -4.74 -13.04
N THR A 339 -25.05 -4.80 -14.31
CA THR A 339 -23.70 -5.22 -14.68
C THR A 339 -22.65 -4.21 -14.22
N ALA A 340 -22.91 -2.92 -14.42
CA ALA A 340 -22.01 -1.85 -13.96
C ALA A 340 -21.86 -1.87 -12.44
N LEU A 341 -22.97 -1.96 -11.69
CA LEU A 341 -22.91 -2.05 -10.22
C LEU A 341 -22.12 -3.27 -9.74
N ARG A 342 -22.26 -4.43 -10.43
CA ARG A 342 -21.49 -5.63 -10.08
C ARG A 342 -20.00 -5.45 -10.32
N VAL A 343 -19.58 -4.76 -11.39
CA VAL A 343 -18.15 -4.44 -11.63
C VAL A 343 -17.57 -3.67 -10.46
N TYR A 344 -18.27 -2.68 -9.93
CA TYR A 344 -17.85 -1.95 -8.74
C TYR A 344 -17.80 -2.86 -7.50
N GLN A 345 -18.80 -3.72 -7.28
CA GLN A 345 -18.82 -4.64 -6.13
C GLN A 345 -17.65 -5.62 -6.15
N GLU A 346 -17.25 -6.10 -7.34
CA GLU A 346 -16.11 -7.01 -7.52
C GLU A 346 -14.78 -6.27 -7.35
N ALA A 347 -14.68 -5.02 -7.82
CA ALA A 347 -13.46 -4.22 -7.77
C ALA A 347 -13.23 -3.52 -6.43
N MET A 348 -14.27 -3.34 -5.62
CA MET A 348 -14.25 -2.63 -4.34
C MET A 348 -14.95 -3.45 -3.25
N PRO A 349 -14.36 -4.60 -2.84
CA PRO A 349 -14.96 -5.46 -1.82
C PRO A 349 -15.12 -4.72 -0.50
N GLY A 350 -16.28 -4.88 0.14
CA GLY A 350 -16.63 -4.22 1.41
C GLY A 350 -17.19 -2.81 1.29
N TYR A 351 -17.12 -2.17 0.12
CA TYR A 351 -17.83 -0.92 -0.13
C TYR A 351 -19.32 -1.14 -0.40
N GLU A 352 -20.15 -0.18 0.00
CA GLU A 352 -21.56 -0.14 -0.35
C GLU A 352 -21.74 0.52 -1.71
N ILE A 353 -22.16 -0.24 -2.72
CA ILE A 353 -22.31 0.22 -4.10
C ILE A 353 -23.77 0.61 -4.35
N LEU A 354 -24.02 1.90 -4.56
CA LEU A 354 -25.36 2.48 -4.64
C LEU A 354 -25.62 3.11 -6.02
N GLY A 355 -26.66 2.67 -6.70
CA GLY A 355 -27.06 3.19 -8.01
C GLY A 355 -28.10 4.29 -7.90
N PHE A 356 -27.86 5.45 -8.54
CA PHE A 356 -28.80 6.58 -8.56
C PHE A 356 -29.21 6.96 -9.98
N TYR A 357 -30.51 6.95 -10.22
CA TYR A 357 -31.09 7.44 -11.47
C TYR A 357 -31.25 8.95 -11.42
N GLY A 358 -30.87 9.62 -12.50
CA GLY A 358 -30.96 11.09 -12.64
C GLY A 358 -30.96 11.53 -14.10
N SER A 359 -30.90 12.84 -14.32
CA SER A 359 -30.76 13.42 -15.67
C SER A 359 -29.27 13.48 -16.02
N TRP A 360 -28.70 12.30 -16.28
CA TRP A 360 -27.29 12.16 -16.63
C TRP A 360 -27.06 12.30 -18.14
N TYR A 361 -25.86 12.71 -18.55
CA TYR A 361 -25.40 12.75 -19.94
C TYR A 361 -24.32 11.67 -20.16
N ASP A 362 -23.88 11.53 -21.39
CA ASP A 362 -22.90 10.52 -21.80
C ASP A 362 -21.53 10.69 -21.13
N ASP A 363 -21.14 11.93 -20.87
CA ASP A 363 -19.81 12.32 -20.39
C ASP A 363 -19.86 12.98 -19.01
N ASP A 364 -21.05 13.23 -18.47
CA ASP A 364 -21.23 13.86 -17.16
C ASP A 364 -22.37 13.21 -16.39
N ALA A 365 -22.10 12.91 -15.12
CA ALA A 365 -23.14 12.39 -14.23
C ALA A 365 -22.89 12.85 -12.78
N ILE A 366 -22.77 11.92 -11.85
CA ILE A 366 -22.69 12.20 -10.42
C ILE A 366 -21.39 12.94 -10.07
N HIS A 367 -20.25 12.46 -10.58
CA HIS A 367 -18.94 12.99 -10.21
C HIS A 367 -18.76 14.46 -10.55
N CYS A 368 -19.14 14.86 -11.75
CA CYS A 368 -19.05 16.25 -12.21
C CYS A 368 -19.86 17.24 -11.34
N ARG A 369 -20.87 16.76 -10.61
CA ARG A 369 -21.85 17.57 -9.89
C ARG A 369 -21.68 17.53 -8.38
N ILE A 370 -20.65 16.82 -7.88
CA ILE A 370 -20.35 16.68 -6.45
C ILE A 370 -18.85 16.80 -6.25
N MET A 371 -18.45 17.64 -5.29
CA MET A 371 -17.07 17.72 -4.83
C MET A 371 -16.97 17.19 -3.40
N GLY A 372 -16.17 16.14 -3.18
CA GLY A 372 -15.90 15.62 -1.83
C GLY A 372 -15.14 16.63 -0.97
N VAL A 373 -15.44 16.67 0.31
CA VAL A 373 -14.74 17.50 1.30
C VAL A 373 -13.86 16.61 2.16
N THR A 374 -12.57 16.70 1.94
CA THR A 374 -11.58 15.95 2.72
C THR A 374 -11.67 16.26 4.21
N ASP A 375 -11.60 15.24 5.07
CA ASP A 375 -11.56 15.45 6.53
C ASP A 375 -10.29 16.19 6.94
N ARG A 376 -10.44 17.47 7.29
CA ARG A 376 -9.33 18.34 7.75
C ARG A 376 -8.61 17.85 9.01
N TYR A 377 -9.22 16.93 9.73
CA TYR A 377 -8.70 16.33 10.96
C TYR A 377 -8.47 14.84 10.80
N MET A 378 -8.29 14.36 9.56
CA MET A 378 -8.16 12.92 9.29
C MET A 378 -7.04 12.28 10.10
N LEU A 379 -7.28 11.04 10.46
CA LEU A 379 -6.23 10.12 10.88
C LEU A 379 -5.75 9.40 9.61
N PHE A 380 -4.52 9.67 9.19
CA PHE A 380 -3.97 9.16 7.95
C PHE A 380 -2.98 8.03 8.21
N VAL A 381 -3.11 6.93 7.49
CA VAL A 381 -2.19 5.79 7.52
C VAL A 381 -1.61 5.61 6.13
N ASP A 382 -0.28 5.72 6.02
CA ASP A 382 0.48 5.43 4.81
C ASP A 382 1.32 4.16 5.03
N HIS A 383 1.09 3.16 4.20
CA HIS A 383 1.76 1.87 4.25
C HIS A 383 1.89 1.28 2.84
N ILE A 384 3.10 0.89 2.47
CA ILE A 384 3.32 0.13 1.23
C ILE A 384 3.13 -1.35 1.55
N PRO A 385 2.16 -2.03 0.92
CA PRO A 385 1.87 -3.43 1.19
C PRO A 385 3.04 -4.35 0.87
N LEU A 386 3.21 -5.40 1.69
CA LEU A 386 4.24 -6.41 1.50
C LEU A 386 4.08 -7.13 0.16
N PHE A 387 5.20 -7.47 -0.46
CA PHE A 387 5.27 -8.27 -1.67
C PHE A 387 5.42 -9.75 -1.31
N ASP A 388 5.10 -10.63 -2.27
CA ASP A 388 5.45 -12.04 -2.17
C ASP A 388 6.96 -12.18 -1.92
N THR A 389 7.33 -13.14 -1.08
CA THR A 389 8.71 -13.34 -0.64
C THR A 389 9.04 -14.82 -0.58
N ASP A 390 10.31 -15.17 -0.76
CA ASP A 390 10.89 -16.51 -0.51
C ASP A 390 11.57 -16.62 0.86
N ASP A 391 11.58 -15.51 1.62
CA ASP A 391 12.07 -15.52 3.00
C ASP A 391 11.00 -16.08 3.95
N TYR A 392 11.15 -17.32 4.35
CA TYR A 392 10.30 -18.01 5.31
C TYR A 392 10.95 -18.12 6.70
N SER A 393 12.17 -17.62 6.85
CA SER A 393 12.97 -17.77 8.08
C SER A 393 12.93 -16.52 8.98
N HIS A 394 12.52 -15.37 8.48
CA HIS A 394 12.45 -14.13 9.25
C HIS A 394 11.03 -13.58 9.30
N ASP A 395 10.73 -12.92 10.43
CA ASP A 395 9.48 -12.21 10.60
C ASP A 395 9.33 -11.06 9.57
N TYR A 396 8.11 -10.84 9.07
CA TYR A 396 7.82 -9.88 8.01
C TYR A 396 7.59 -8.48 8.58
N LEU A 397 8.43 -7.55 8.21
CA LEU A 397 8.38 -6.16 8.68
C LEU A 397 7.21 -5.38 8.02
N VAL A 398 6.22 -5.01 8.80
CA VAL A 398 5.18 -4.04 8.45
C VAL A 398 5.59 -2.68 8.97
N SER A 399 5.81 -1.70 8.09
CA SER A 399 6.14 -0.33 8.45
C SER A 399 5.04 0.62 7.97
N ALA A 400 4.69 1.62 8.78
CA ALA A 400 3.66 2.60 8.43
C ALA A 400 4.01 3.99 8.95
N GLN A 401 3.54 5.03 8.23
CA GLN A 401 3.41 6.38 8.77
C GLN A 401 1.97 6.59 9.20
N ILE A 402 1.77 7.07 10.43
CA ILE A 402 0.43 7.34 10.98
C ILE A 402 0.42 8.77 11.48
N ARG A 403 -0.36 9.63 10.80
CA ARG A 403 -0.46 11.06 11.10
C ARG A 403 -1.84 11.39 11.63
N ASP A 404 -1.86 12.03 12.79
CA ASP A 404 -3.06 12.58 13.41
C ASP A 404 -3.16 14.08 13.11
N HIS A 405 -3.96 14.43 12.09
CA HIS A 405 -4.21 15.83 11.74
C HIS A 405 -5.15 16.54 12.73
N SER A 406 -5.79 15.81 13.66
CA SER A 406 -6.59 16.41 14.72
C SER A 406 -5.74 17.03 15.83
N GLY A 407 -4.48 16.59 15.98
CA GLY A 407 -3.58 16.99 17.04
C GLY A 407 -3.98 16.52 18.44
N MET A 408 -4.99 15.61 18.54
CA MET A 408 -5.46 15.08 19.83
C MET A 408 -4.62 13.92 20.35
N GLY A 409 -3.73 13.37 19.51
CA GLY A 409 -2.82 12.28 19.81
C GLY A 409 -3.39 10.90 19.53
N LEU A 410 -2.51 10.00 19.10
CA LEU A 410 -2.84 8.60 18.81
C LEU A 410 -3.17 7.82 20.09
N ILE A 411 -3.96 6.76 19.98
CA ILE A 411 -4.25 5.81 21.05
C ILE A 411 -3.33 4.59 20.86
N PRO A 412 -2.24 4.42 21.66
CA PRO A 412 -1.24 3.39 21.41
C PRO A 412 -1.80 1.96 21.37
N GLU A 413 -2.79 1.65 22.20
CA GLU A 413 -3.42 0.31 22.25
C GLU A 413 -4.24 -0.02 21.00
N SER A 414 -4.52 0.99 20.18
CA SER A 414 -5.30 0.85 18.92
C SER A 414 -4.43 0.84 17.67
N LEU A 415 -3.10 0.93 17.83
CA LEU A 415 -2.16 0.84 16.72
C LEU A 415 -1.80 -0.64 16.49
N LEU A 416 -2.49 -1.28 15.57
CA LEU A 416 -2.47 -2.73 15.41
C LEU A 416 -2.30 -3.13 13.95
N VAL A 417 -1.58 -4.21 13.72
CA VAL A 417 -1.67 -5.02 12.50
C VAL A 417 -2.49 -6.27 12.83
N TYR A 418 -3.55 -6.48 12.10
CA TYR A 418 -4.33 -7.71 12.09
C TYR A 418 -3.82 -8.57 10.95
N TYR A 419 -3.51 -9.84 11.21
CA TYR A 419 -3.06 -10.77 10.17
C TYR A 419 -3.75 -12.12 10.30
N SER A 420 -3.97 -12.79 9.17
CA SER A 420 -4.53 -14.13 9.08
C SER A 420 -3.65 -15.01 8.21
N ILE A 421 -3.53 -16.28 8.58
CA ILE A 421 -2.75 -17.29 7.88
C ILE A 421 -3.73 -18.22 7.18
N ASP A 422 -3.61 -18.39 5.86
CA ASP A 422 -4.46 -19.25 5.04
C ASP A 422 -5.96 -19.02 5.29
N SER A 423 -6.36 -17.73 5.33
CA SER A 423 -7.74 -17.32 5.60
C SER A 423 -8.30 -17.75 6.97
N SER A 424 -7.44 -18.01 7.96
CA SER A 424 -7.82 -18.27 9.35
C SER A 424 -8.42 -17.04 10.06
N ALA A 425 -8.76 -17.17 11.34
CA ALA A 425 -9.12 -16.02 12.15
C ALA A 425 -7.92 -15.07 12.31
N TYR A 426 -8.18 -13.75 12.33
CA TYR A 426 -7.15 -12.75 12.49
C TYR A 426 -6.51 -12.81 13.89
N ASP A 427 -5.19 -12.82 13.92
CA ASP A 427 -4.37 -12.49 15.07
C ASP A 427 -3.92 -11.04 15.01
N THR A 428 -3.27 -10.53 16.08
CA THR A 428 -2.86 -9.12 16.16
C THR A 428 -1.44 -8.95 16.67
N VAL A 429 -0.72 -7.98 16.08
CA VAL A 429 0.53 -7.46 16.62
C VAL A 429 0.45 -5.94 16.78
N HIS A 430 1.09 -5.41 17.82
CA HIS A 430 1.11 -3.96 18.07
C HIS A 430 2.16 -3.27 17.23
N LEU A 431 1.78 -2.15 16.59
CA LEU A 431 2.70 -1.23 15.94
C LEU A 431 3.51 -0.48 17.03
N GLN A 432 4.81 -0.58 16.95
CA GLN A 432 5.75 0.07 17.85
C GLN A 432 6.26 1.38 17.24
N PRO A 433 6.40 2.47 17.99
CA PRO A 433 6.95 3.71 17.48
C PRO A 433 8.46 3.57 17.18
N THR A 434 8.92 4.26 16.15
CA THR A 434 10.35 4.45 15.87
C THR A 434 10.89 5.71 16.53
N SER A 435 12.16 6.03 16.30
CA SER A 435 12.74 7.33 16.70
C SER A 435 12.26 8.50 15.82
N ASN A 436 11.67 8.21 14.65
CA ASN A 436 11.07 9.20 13.78
C ASN A 436 9.61 9.40 14.19
N PRO A 437 9.15 10.63 14.45
CA PRO A 437 7.73 10.90 14.69
C PRO A 437 6.87 10.33 13.56
N ASP A 438 5.67 9.89 13.90
CA ASP A 438 4.67 9.35 12.96
C ASP A 438 5.05 8.03 12.27
N SER A 439 6.24 7.47 12.55
CA SER A 439 6.69 6.20 11.96
C SER A 439 6.57 5.05 12.96
N PHE A 440 5.94 3.98 12.51
CA PHE A 440 5.64 2.79 13.31
C PHE A 440 6.04 1.52 12.55
N TYR A 441 6.28 0.45 13.30
CA TYR A 441 6.58 -0.87 12.74
C TYR A 441 6.00 -2.00 13.60
N ALA A 442 5.75 -3.12 12.97
CA ALA A 442 5.42 -4.39 13.61
C ALA A 442 6.02 -5.54 12.79
N TYR A 443 6.04 -6.73 13.37
CA TYR A 443 6.47 -7.93 12.67
C TYR A 443 5.33 -8.95 12.67
N ILE A 444 4.96 -9.45 11.49
CA ILE A 444 4.14 -10.64 11.33
C ILE A 444 5.09 -11.84 11.41
N PRO A 445 4.81 -12.86 12.24
CA PRO A 445 5.70 -14.02 12.40
C PRO A 445 5.95 -14.77 11.09
N ALA A 446 7.18 -15.26 10.92
CA ALA A 446 7.59 -16.09 9.79
C ALA A 446 6.63 -17.27 9.58
N GLN A 447 6.39 -17.64 8.33
CA GLN A 447 5.48 -18.72 7.94
C GLN A 447 6.12 -19.62 6.89
N PRO A 448 5.72 -20.92 6.85
CA PRO A 448 6.24 -21.87 5.87
C PRO A 448 5.98 -21.45 4.43
N PRO A 449 6.80 -21.93 3.48
CA PRO A 449 6.52 -21.80 2.06
C PRO A 449 5.13 -22.36 1.69
N GLY A 450 4.47 -21.69 0.72
CA GLY A 450 3.12 -22.03 0.29
C GLY A 450 2.01 -21.39 1.13
N THR A 451 2.34 -20.61 2.16
CA THR A 451 1.39 -19.91 3.01
C THR A 451 0.91 -18.61 2.34
N GLU A 452 -0.39 -18.32 2.45
CA GLU A 452 -1.00 -17.02 2.15
C GLU A 452 -1.18 -16.22 3.45
N ILE A 453 -0.71 -14.98 3.48
CA ILE A 453 -0.92 -14.06 4.61
C ILE A 453 -1.78 -12.89 4.18
N GLY A 454 -2.99 -12.81 4.77
CA GLY A 454 -3.86 -11.65 4.67
C GLY A 454 -3.66 -10.71 5.86
N TYR A 455 -3.53 -9.40 5.66
CA TYR A 455 -3.38 -8.47 6.78
C TYR A 455 -3.92 -7.06 6.50
N TYR A 456 -4.24 -6.33 7.56
CA TYR A 456 -4.59 -4.92 7.51
C TYR A 456 -4.13 -4.18 8.78
N LEU A 457 -3.90 -2.89 8.64
CA LEU A 457 -3.55 -2.03 9.77
C LEU A 457 -4.82 -1.36 10.33
N LYS A 458 -4.79 -1.06 11.62
CA LYS A 458 -5.83 -0.26 12.29
C LYS A 458 -5.18 0.77 13.20
N ALA A 459 -5.68 2.00 13.15
CA ALA A 459 -5.27 3.08 14.04
C ALA A 459 -6.50 3.81 14.58
N ALA A 460 -6.36 4.39 15.79
CA ALA A 460 -7.34 5.30 16.36
C ALA A 460 -6.62 6.47 17.08
N ASP A 461 -7.32 7.62 17.16
CA ASP A 461 -6.87 8.80 17.87
C ASP A 461 -7.86 9.23 18.97
N ASN A 462 -7.47 10.19 19.79
CA ASN A 462 -8.29 10.73 20.88
C ASN A 462 -9.44 11.65 20.38
N SER A 463 -9.50 11.96 19.09
CA SER A 463 -10.64 12.63 18.45
C SER A 463 -11.80 11.67 18.14
N LYS A 464 -11.62 10.37 18.41
CA LYS A 464 -12.51 9.24 18.14
C LYS A 464 -12.50 8.78 16.66
N ARG A 465 -11.55 9.23 15.86
CA ARG A 465 -11.34 8.69 14.52
C ARG A 465 -10.72 7.32 14.61
N VAL A 466 -11.23 6.43 13.79
CA VAL A 466 -10.71 5.06 13.61
C VAL A 466 -10.57 4.83 12.13
N VAL A 467 -9.40 4.42 11.71
CA VAL A 467 -9.11 4.11 10.30
C VAL A 467 -8.47 2.73 10.18
N THR A 468 -8.63 2.13 9.02
CA THR A 468 -7.93 0.92 8.60
C THR A 468 -7.16 1.19 7.30
N HIS A 469 -6.13 0.42 7.06
CA HIS A 469 -5.39 0.41 5.80
C HIS A 469 -5.23 -1.04 5.31
N PRO A 470 -5.90 -1.42 4.21
CA PRO A 470 -6.75 -0.58 3.33
C PRO A 470 -8.00 -0.02 4.04
N PRO A 471 -8.70 0.96 3.43
CA PRO A 471 -9.81 1.68 4.08
C PRO A 471 -10.94 0.79 4.62
N ILE A 472 -11.21 -0.35 3.98
CA ILE A 472 -12.27 -1.30 4.37
C ILE A 472 -11.75 -2.43 5.28
N GLY A 473 -10.45 -2.43 5.61
CA GLY A 473 -9.84 -3.39 6.52
C GLY A 473 -9.97 -4.84 6.04
N ALA A 474 -10.54 -5.70 6.88
CA ALA A 474 -10.60 -7.16 6.63
C ALA A 474 -11.31 -7.58 5.33
N PHE A 475 -12.19 -6.73 4.77
CA PHE A 475 -12.91 -7.06 3.53
C PHE A 475 -12.04 -6.88 2.27
N ASP A 476 -10.99 -6.07 2.36
CA ASP A 476 -10.04 -5.80 1.27
C ASP A 476 -8.61 -5.87 1.79
N ALA A 477 -8.32 -6.86 2.65
CA ALA A 477 -7.02 -7.01 3.29
C ALA A 477 -5.88 -7.13 2.27
N HIS A 478 -4.72 -6.58 2.58
CA HIS A 478 -3.51 -6.83 1.81
C HIS A 478 -3.17 -8.31 1.87
N VAL A 479 -2.71 -8.86 0.75
CA VAL A 479 -2.32 -10.27 0.65
C VAL A 479 -0.91 -10.37 0.07
N PHE A 480 -0.10 -11.23 0.66
CA PHE A 480 1.15 -11.67 0.09
C PHE A 480 1.37 -13.17 0.36
N HIS A 481 2.21 -13.80 -0.45
CA HIS A 481 2.46 -15.23 -0.39
C HIS A 481 3.91 -15.50 -0.04
N ILE A 482 4.11 -16.54 0.75
CA ILE A 482 5.43 -17.10 1.00
C ILE A 482 5.72 -18.09 -0.11
N THR A 483 6.62 -17.72 -1.01
CA THR A 483 7.07 -18.54 -2.14
C THR A 483 8.33 -19.30 -1.75
N GLY A 484 8.67 -20.34 -2.47
CA GLY A 484 9.81 -21.18 -2.17
C GLY A 484 9.39 -22.61 -1.84
N GLU A 485 10.35 -23.48 -1.68
CA GLU A 485 10.16 -24.87 -1.27
C GLU A 485 11.09 -25.13 -0.09
N ASN A 486 10.55 -25.44 1.09
CA ASN A 486 11.33 -25.93 2.21
C ASN A 486 11.63 -27.41 1.99
N VAL A 487 12.88 -27.79 2.02
CA VAL A 487 13.33 -29.19 1.97
C VAL A 487 13.59 -29.65 3.41
N PRO A 488 12.79 -30.60 3.94
CA PRO A 488 12.99 -31.08 5.31
C PRO A 488 14.42 -31.57 5.56
N PRO A 489 15.00 -31.32 6.74
CA PRO A 489 16.30 -31.83 7.10
C PRO A 489 16.30 -33.35 7.07
N GLN A 490 17.41 -33.96 6.67
CA GLN A 490 17.61 -35.41 6.68
C GLN A 490 18.89 -35.75 7.43
N ILE A 491 18.80 -36.65 8.39
CA ILE A 491 19.96 -37.22 9.07
C ILE A 491 20.55 -38.28 8.13
N VAL A 492 21.75 -38.00 7.61
CA VAL A 492 22.44 -38.88 6.65
C VAL A 492 23.61 -39.64 7.27
N SER A 493 23.93 -39.40 8.56
CA SER A 493 24.89 -40.18 9.31
C SER A 493 24.44 -41.65 9.51
N ALA A 494 25.38 -42.55 9.75
CA ALA A 494 25.08 -43.96 10.02
C ALA A 494 24.18 -44.10 11.28
N ASP A 495 23.27 -45.08 11.24
CA ASP A 495 22.35 -45.44 12.33
C ASP A 495 22.97 -46.37 13.39
N SER A 496 24.21 -46.74 13.20
CA SER A 496 24.93 -47.60 14.11
C SER A 496 26.45 -47.46 13.99
N PHE A 497 27.15 -47.62 15.09
CA PHE A 497 28.61 -47.65 15.12
C PHE A 497 29.11 -48.45 16.31
N VAL A 498 30.40 -48.82 16.26
CA VAL A 498 31.08 -49.59 17.28
C VAL A 498 32.18 -48.75 17.93
N CYS A 499 32.38 -48.93 19.24
CA CYS A 499 33.42 -48.25 20.03
C CYS A 499 34.15 -49.26 20.92
N ALA A 500 35.49 -49.20 21.01
CA ALA A 500 36.22 -49.95 21.97
C ALA A 500 36.00 -49.41 23.40
N THR A 501 36.05 -50.33 24.41
CA THR A 501 36.04 -49.92 25.82
C THR A 501 37.22 -48.99 26.11
N TYR A 502 36.98 -47.99 27.01
CA TYR A 502 37.92 -46.90 27.36
C TYR A 502 38.20 -45.87 26.24
N GLU A 503 37.46 -45.90 25.14
CA GLU A 503 37.49 -44.83 24.14
C GLU A 503 36.49 -43.73 24.46
N SER A 504 36.63 -42.61 23.78
CA SER A 504 35.66 -41.51 23.86
C SER A 504 34.70 -41.57 22.69
N LEU A 505 33.40 -41.62 22.99
CA LEU A 505 32.36 -41.37 22.01
C LEU A 505 32.26 -39.88 21.72
N CYS A 506 32.21 -39.52 20.45
CA CYS A 506 31.91 -38.17 19.98
C CYS A 506 30.97 -38.30 18.78
N TYR A 507 29.71 -37.91 18.95
CA TYR A 507 28.72 -38.01 17.90
C TYR A 507 28.04 -36.67 17.68
N TYR A 508 28.05 -36.21 16.40
CA TYR A 508 27.29 -35.13 15.86
C TYR A 508 26.64 -35.62 14.58
N PRO A 509 25.32 -35.41 14.34
CA PRO A 509 24.66 -35.92 13.13
C PRO A 509 25.19 -35.22 11.88
N GLU A 510 25.42 -35.98 10.81
CA GLU A 510 25.53 -35.39 9.48
C GLU A 510 24.14 -35.09 8.96
N ILE A 511 23.92 -33.85 8.55
CA ILE A 511 22.61 -33.33 8.14
C ILE A 511 22.70 -32.95 6.68
N TYR A 512 21.74 -33.37 5.89
CA TYR A 512 21.50 -32.87 4.54
C TYR A 512 20.26 -32.03 4.55
N ASP A 513 20.44 -30.73 4.30
CA ASP A 513 19.41 -29.74 4.15
C ASP A 513 19.95 -28.64 3.19
N PRO A 514 19.44 -28.60 1.95
CA PRO A 514 20.02 -27.71 0.92
C PRO A 514 19.62 -26.25 1.02
N ASP A 515 18.57 -25.92 1.76
CA ASP A 515 18.00 -24.58 1.86
C ASP A 515 18.14 -23.96 3.26
N ASP A 516 18.44 -24.78 4.30
CA ASP A 516 18.73 -24.27 5.65
C ASP A 516 20.10 -24.71 6.15
N SER A 517 20.79 -23.83 6.87
CA SER A 517 22.12 -24.11 7.44
C SER A 517 22.11 -24.15 8.97
N THR A 518 20.98 -23.90 9.61
CA THR A 518 20.84 -23.85 11.06
C THR A 518 19.75 -24.80 11.52
N HIS A 519 20.11 -25.73 12.42
CA HIS A 519 19.20 -26.76 12.92
C HIS A 519 19.23 -26.80 14.43
N GLN A 520 18.08 -27.11 15.03
CA GLN A 520 18.02 -27.48 16.44
C GLN A 520 18.24 -28.99 16.57
N ILE A 521 19.24 -29.40 17.39
CA ILE A 521 19.56 -30.80 17.59
C ILE A 521 19.18 -31.20 19.02
N THR A 522 18.36 -32.25 19.12
CA THR A 522 17.89 -32.78 20.40
C THR A 522 18.25 -34.28 20.50
N TYR A 523 18.76 -34.69 21.65
CA TYR A 523 19.06 -36.10 21.94
C TYR A 523 18.15 -36.61 23.03
N LEU A 524 17.55 -37.80 22.81
CA LEU A 524 16.69 -38.50 23.76
C LEU A 524 17.27 -39.85 24.10
N ASP A 525 16.94 -40.38 25.29
CA ASP A 525 17.31 -41.70 25.75
C ASP A 525 18.83 -41.97 25.69
N ILE A 526 19.63 -40.93 25.95
CA ILE A 526 21.10 -41.01 25.88
C ILE A 526 21.65 -42.02 26.91
N PRO A 527 22.71 -42.81 26.55
CA PRO A 527 23.40 -43.68 27.49
C PRO A 527 23.84 -42.93 28.75
N SER A 528 23.76 -43.57 29.91
CA SER A 528 24.05 -42.94 31.21
C SER A 528 25.48 -42.45 31.38
N TRP A 529 26.39 -42.91 30.54
CA TRP A 529 27.79 -42.51 30.47
C TRP A 529 28.07 -41.40 29.44
N CYS A 530 27.02 -40.94 28.74
CA CYS A 530 27.07 -39.84 27.78
C CYS A 530 26.47 -38.55 28.35
N ALA A 531 26.90 -37.40 27.78
CA ALA A 531 26.35 -36.08 28.03
C ALA A 531 26.38 -35.26 26.75
N VAL A 532 25.40 -34.35 26.59
CA VAL A 532 25.35 -33.41 25.45
C VAL A 532 26.09 -32.14 25.81
N GLN A 533 26.99 -31.72 24.94
CA GLN A 533 27.71 -30.45 25.04
C GLN A 533 27.87 -29.82 23.66
N ASN A 534 27.36 -28.60 23.48
CA ASN A 534 27.39 -27.87 22.20
C ASN A 534 26.87 -28.74 21.03
N ASP A 535 25.63 -29.23 21.17
CA ASP A 535 24.94 -30.07 20.18
C ASP A 535 25.67 -31.39 19.80
N THR A 536 26.67 -31.74 20.55
CA THR A 536 27.44 -32.98 20.36
C THR A 536 27.25 -33.90 21.55
N LEU A 537 27.02 -35.19 21.28
CA LEU A 537 26.94 -36.24 22.31
C LEU A 537 28.34 -36.75 22.60
N TRP A 538 28.78 -36.65 23.86
CA TRP A 538 30.09 -37.07 24.36
C TRP A 538 29.93 -38.10 25.45
N GLY A 539 30.85 -39.06 25.49
CA GLY A 539 30.92 -40.01 26.60
C GLY A 539 32.22 -40.82 26.60
N GLU A 540 32.63 -41.31 27.77
CA GLU A 540 33.72 -42.31 27.90
C GLU A 540 33.10 -43.71 27.93
N VAL A 541 33.47 -44.56 26.98
CA VAL A 541 32.92 -45.90 26.84
C VAL A 541 33.29 -46.74 28.08
N PRO A 542 32.29 -47.36 28.77
CA PRO A 542 32.54 -48.17 29.93
C PRO A 542 33.48 -49.39 29.65
N ASP A 543 34.07 -49.91 30.71
CA ASP A 543 34.97 -51.03 30.64
C ASP A 543 34.27 -52.39 30.34
N THR A 544 32.96 -52.42 30.33
CA THR A 544 32.12 -53.55 30.05
C THR A 544 31.40 -53.41 28.73
N PRO A 545 31.51 -54.34 27.77
CA PRO A 545 30.77 -54.32 26.51
C PRO A 545 29.27 -54.28 26.73
N LEU A 546 28.63 -53.40 25.98
CA LEU A 546 27.18 -53.18 26.02
C LEU A 546 26.63 -52.79 24.65
N VAL A 547 25.32 -52.87 24.49
CA VAL A 547 24.60 -52.39 23.32
C VAL A 547 23.52 -51.44 23.83
N GLU A 548 23.64 -50.20 23.49
CA GLU A 548 22.69 -49.14 23.85
C GLU A 548 22.27 -48.37 22.62
N SER A 549 21.27 -47.58 22.76
CA SER A 549 20.80 -46.68 21.69
C SER A 549 20.39 -45.35 22.25
N PHE A 550 20.43 -44.32 21.42
CA PHE A 550 19.86 -43.01 21.68
C PHE A 550 19.11 -42.56 20.44
N THR A 551 18.22 -41.57 20.61
CA THR A 551 17.51 -40.96 19.51
C THR A 551 18.05 -39.55 19.30
N VAL A 552 18.35 -39.20 18.06
CA VAL A 552 18.67 -37.83 17.63
C VAL A 552 17.52 -37.29 16.80
N ILE A 553 17.12 -36.06 17.10
CA ILE A 553 16.11 -35.30 16.37
C ILE A 553 16.81 -34.05 15.83
N VAL A 554 16.64 -33.78 14.55
CA VAL A 554 17.14 -32.60 13.87
C VAL A 554 15.94 -31.85 13.34
N GLU A 555 15.81 -30.59 13.72
CA GLU A 555 14.66 -29.73 13.37
C GLU A 555 15.13 -28.47 12.65
N ASP A 556 14.50 -28.18 11.53
CA ASP A 556 14.45 -26.81 10.94
C ASP A 556 13.29 -26.02 11.57
N LEU A 557 12.88 -24.91 10.99
CA LEU A 557 11.78 -24.09 11.50
C LEU A 557 10.40 -24.79 11.36
N PHE A 558 10.24 -25.76 10.46
CA PHE A 558 8.93 -26.31 10.07
C PHE A 558 8.86 -27.84 10.13
N HIS A 559 9.98 -28.55 10.04
CA HIS A 559 10.05 -30.01 9.95
C HIS A 559 11.11 -30.57 10.86
N ALA A 560 10.99 -31.87 11.13
CA ALA A 560 11.96 -32.60 11.90
C ALA A 560 12.26 -33.95 11.25
N ASP A 561 13.52 -34.40 11.33
CA ASP A 561 13.90 -35.79 11.08
C ASP A 561 14.38 -36.41 12.36
N THR A 562 14.17 -37.73 12.48
CA THR A 562 14.47 -38.50 13.70
C THR A 562 15.15 -39.79 13.34
N GLN A 563 16.32 -40.05 13.96
CA GLN A 563 17.08 -41.28 13.80
C GLN A 563 17.35 -41.90 15.15
N THR A 564 17.19 -43.24 15.26
CA THR A 564 17.70 -44.02 16.39
C THR A 564 19.06 -44.56 16.04
N VAL A 565 20.05 -44.25 16.87
CA VAL A 565 21.44 -44.62 16.67
C VAL A 565 21.82 -45.72 17.69
N ILE A 566 22.38 -46.82 17.20
CA ILE A 566 22.80 -47.93 18.02
C ILE A 566 24.31 -47.84 18.26
N VAL A 567 24.72 -47.93 19.51
CA VAL A 567 26.14 -48.00 19.93
C VAL A 567 26.44 -49.38 20.45
N CYS A 568 27.35 -50.09 19.80
CA CYS A 568 27.87 -51.35 20.26
C CYS A 568 29.28 -51.16 20.81
N THR A 569 29.51 -51.48 22.07
CA THR A 569 30.85 -51.39 22.65
C THR A 569 31.50 -52.79 22.73
N TYR A 570 32.80 -52.82 22.60
CA TYR A 570 33.54 -54.07 22.60
C TYR A 570 34.90 -53.93 23.29
N ILE A 571 35.45 -55.08 23.81
CA ILE A 571 36.81 -55.15 24.31
C ILE A 571 37.73 -55.50 23.14
N CYS A 572 38.70 -54.65 22.87
CA CYS A 572 39.67 -54.93 21.82
C CYS A 572 40.56 -56.12 22.20
N GLY A 573 40.63 -57.12 21.32
CA GLY A 573 41.35 -58.37 21.54
C GLY A 573 40.50 -59.50 22.10
N ASP A 574 39.26 -59.26 22.54
CA ASP A 574 38.29 -60.29 22.94
C ASP A 574 37.50 -60.74 21.69
N ALA A 575 38.17 -61.50 20.87
CA ALA A 575 37.65 -61.98 19.59
C ALA A 575 36.53 -63.02 19.72
N ASN A 576 36.45 -63.74 20.85
CA ASN A 576 35.45 -64.75 21.13
C ASN A 576 34.27 -64.27 21.98
N ARG A 577 34.32 -62.99 22.46
CA ARG A 577 33.29 -62.31 23.28
C ARG A 577 33.03 -62.97 24.65
N ASP A 578 34.02 -63.51 25.30
CA ASP A 578 33.87 -64.04 26.64
C ASP A 578 34.28 -63.04 27.75
N GLN A 579 34.58 -61.81 27.37
CA GLN A 579 35.00 -60.66 28.21
C GLN A 579 36.41 -60.88 28.86
N GLN A 580 37.21 -61.78 28.33
CA GLN A 580 38.58 -61.95 28.72
C GLN A 580 39.47 -61.91 27.48
N ILE A 581 40.68 -61.38 27.63
CA ILE A 581 41.67 -61.44 26.56
C ILE A 581 42.66 -62.58 26.94
N ASP A 582 42.48 -63.76 26.31
CA ASP A 582 43.28 -64.93 26.64
C ASP A 582 43.62 -65.79 25.40
N LEU A 583 44.06 -67.02 25.62
CA LEU A 583 44.39 -67.98 24.54
C LEU A 583 43.13 -68.33 23.71
N GLY A 584 41.93 -68.19 24.26
CA GLY A 584 40.67 -68.44 23.56
C GLY A 584 40.53 -67.56 22.34
N ASP A 585 40.89 -66.27 22.45
CA ASP A 585 40.84 -65.30 21.36
C ASP A 585 41.83 -65.61 20.25
N VAL A 586 43.05 -65.92 20.63
CA VAL A 586 44.07 -66.43 19.68
C VAL A 586 43.55 -67.61 18.88
N LEU A 587 42.92 -68.59 19.56
CA LEU A 587 42.33 -69.74 18.90
C LEU A 587 41.10 -69.38 18.04
N HIS A 588 40.32 -68.44 18.47
CA HIS A 588 39.17 -67.93 17.69
C HIS A 588 39.65 -67.30 16.39
N LEU A 589 40.63 -66.41 16.43
CA LEU A 589 41.20 -65.77 15.24
C LEU A 589 41.88 -66.79 14.32
N VAL A 590 42.62 -67.79 14.85
CA VAL A 590 43.19 -68.89 14.05
C VAL A 590 42.10 -69.70 13.37
N ASN A 591 40.99 -69.97 14.04
CA ASN A 591 39.86 -70.69 13.45
C ASN A 591 39.18 -69.86 12.36
N TYR A 592 38.94 -68.59 12.61
CA TYR A 592 38.37 -67.68 11.64
C TYR A 592 39.21 -67.59 10.37
N LEU A 593 40.47 -67.25 10.52
CA LEU A 593 41.34 -66.97 9.37
C LEU A 593 41.73 -68.23 8.57
N TYR A 594 41.91 -69.43 9.24
CA TYR A 594 42.52 -70.60 8.59
C TYR A 594 41.66 -71.86 8.58
N LYS A 595 40.51 -71.85 9.29
CA LYS A 595 39.71 -73.11 9.43
C LYS A 595 38.23 -72.89 9.12
N GLY A 596 37.86 -71.68 8.70
CA GLY A 596 36.46 -71.35 8.38
C GLY A 596 35.55 -71.20 9.59
N GLY A 597 36.12 -70.82 10.75
CA GLY A 597 35.40 -70.50 11.97
C GLY A 597 34.60 -69.19 11.82
N SER A 598 33.80 -68.85 12.83
CA SER A 598 33.03 -67.61 12.86
C SER A 598 33.92 -66.37 12.94
N GLU A 599 33.50 -65.34 12.33
CA GLU A 599 34.11 -64.01 12.42
C GLU A 599 33.98 -63.44 13.83
N PRO A 600 34.97 -62.66 14.33
CA PRO A 600 34.80 -61.88 15.55
C PRO A 600 33.58 -60.90 15.40
N LEU A 601 32.88 -60.69 16.52
CA LEU A 601 31.73 -59.78 16.51
C LEU A 601 31.82 -58.75 17.67
N PRO A 602 31.99 -57.46 17.42
CA PRO A 602 32.20 -56.90 16.07
C PRO A 602 33.58 -57.33 15.51
N THR A 603 33.75 -57.21 14.19
CA THR A 603 35.00 -57.60 13.51
C THR A 603 36.22 -56.90 14.11
N GLU A 604 36.00 -55.64 14.51
CA GLU A 604 36.99 -54.75 15.13
C GLU A 604 37.55 -55.26 16.44
N ALA A 605 36.81 -56.14 17.15
CA ALA A 605 37.36 -56.84 18.35
C ALA A 605 38.54 -57.78 18.03
N GLY A 606 38.63 -58.25 16.79
CA GLY A 606 39.72 -59.09 16.28
C GLY A 606 40.90 -58.31 15.70
N ASP A 607 40.72 -57.00 15.37
CA ASP A 607 41.82 -56.15 14.91
C ASP A 607 42.58 -55.54 16.10
N CYS A 608 43.48 -56.38 16.64
CA CYS A 608 44.19 -56.05 17.86
C CYS A 608 45.29 -55.02 17.70
N ASN A 609 45.79 -54.87 16.49
CA ASN A 609 46.85 -53.92 16.14
C ASN A 609 46.38 -52.63 15.50
N ARG A 610 45.04 -52.48 15.22
CA ARG A 610 44.38 -51.34 14.59
C ARG A 610 44.92 -51.00 13.20
N ASP A 611 45.13 -51.99 12.38
CA ASP A 611 45.54 -51.78 10.99
C ASP A 611 44.36 -51.89 9.99
N GLU A 612 43.13 -51.90 10.52
CA GLU A 612 41.83 -52.03 9.79
C GLU A 612 41.67 -53.42 9.13
N LYS A 613 42.36 -54.45 9.60
CA LYS A 613 42.28 -55.82 9.10
C LYS A 613 42.34 -56.77 10.23
N VAL A 614 41.63 -57.86 10.08
CA VAL A 614 41.83 -59.05 10.97
C VAL A 614 42.68 -60.08 10.22
N ASP A 615 43.94 -60.16 10.57
CA ASP A 615 44.88 -61.06 9.88
C ASP A 615 45.89 -61.77 10.86
N LEU A 616 46.98 -62.33 10.31
CA LEU A 616 48.02 -62.94 11.11
C LEU A 616 48.71 -61.94 12.05
N GLY A 617 48.73 -60.68 11.71
CA GLY A 617 49.30 -59.62 12.53
C GLY A 617 48.67 -59.58 13.91
N ASP A 618 47.32 -59.66 13.97
CA ASP A 618 46.56 -59.65 15.21
C ASP A 618 46.79 -60.83 16.09
N ILE A 619 46.87 -62.00 15.49
CA ILE A 619 47.27 -63.23 16.22
C ILE A 619 48.61 -63.03 16.87
N LEU A 620 49.61 -62.54 16.14
CA LEU A 620 50.93 -62.27 16.64
C LEU A 620 50.96 -61.17 17.71
N TYR A 621 50.11 -60.16 17.54
CA TYR A 621 49.96 -59.11 18.51
C TYR A 621 49.40 -59.61 19.85
N LEU A 622 48.34 -60.38 19.84
CA LEU A 622 47.77 -61.03 21.02
C LEU A 622 48.75 -61.99 21.72
N ILE A 623 49.47 -62.80 20.95
CA ILE A 623 50.51 -63.71 21.52
C ILE A 623 51.64 -62.89 22.17
N ASN A 624 52.02 -61.77 21.60
CA ASN A 624 53.03 -60.89 22.16
C ASN A 624 52.53 -60.23 23.46
N TYR A 625 51.30 -59.77 23.50
CA TYR A 625 50.65 -59.22 24.69
C TYR A 625 50.60 -60.29 25.81
N LEU A 626 49.98 -61.39 25.53
CA LEU A 626 49.72 -62.46 26.55
C LEU A 626 50.98 -63.12 27.12
N TYR A 627 52.00 -63.29 26.32
CA TYR A 627 53.14 -64.15 26.70
C TYR A 627 54.51 -63.47 26.65
N LYS A 628 54.63 -62.25 26.07
CA LYS A 628 55.94 -61.63 25.93
C LYS A 628 55.98 -60.19 26.49
N GLY A 629 54.89 -59.74 27.13
CA GLY A 629 54.83 -58.40 27.72
C GLY A 629 54.74 -57.29 26.69
N GLY A 630 54.12 -57.55 25.54
CA GLY A 630 53.79 -56.52 24.56
C GLY A 630 52.69 -55.57 25.04
N PRO A 631 52.37 -54.46 24.28
CA PRO A 631 51.31 -53.53 24.62
C PRO A 631 49.95 -54.24 24.57
N ALA A 632 48.98 -53.71 25.31
CA ALA A 632 47.61 -54.19 25.28
C ALA A 632 46.98 -54.03 23.90
N PRO A 633 46.00 -54.90 23.53
CA PRO A 633 45.27 -54.73 22.29
C PRO A 633 44.63 -53.33 22.19
N CYS A 634 44.73 -52.74 21.03
CA CYS A 634 44.28 -51.40 20.73
C CYS A 634 44.92 -50.25 21.54
N GLU A 635 45.93 -50.51 22.34
CA GLU A 635 46.74 -49.48 22.99
C GLU A 635 47.68 -48.85 21.94
N MET A 636 47.53 -47.54 21.73
CA MET A 636 48.43 -46.80 20.82
C MET A 636 49.74 -46.41 21.47
#